data_9059923e409b58959b4497eb333a1754
#
_entry.id   9059923e409b58959b4497eb333a1754
#
_cell.length_a   1.000
_cell.length_b   1.000
_cell.length_c   1.000
_cell.angle_alpha   90.00
_cell.angle_beta   90.00
_cell.angle_gamma   90.00
#
_symmetry.space_group_name_H-M   'P 1'
#
loop_
_entity.id
_entity.type
_entity.pdbx_description
1 polymer ?
#
loop_
_entity_poly.entity_id
_entity_poly.type
_entity_poly.pdbx_seq_one_letter_code
_entity_poly.pdbx_strand_id
1 'polypeptide(L)'
;NITHDHLDYHKTFAEYIRAKKLFFDGLPKGAFALTNADDRNGRVMVQNTAAAVSAYSLRAMADFRCKIVEMHLDGMLLRIDGQELWVGLLGRFNAYNLLAVYGAAALLGLNRGEVLRVLSMLHAVSGRFEKIRAANGTTAIVDYAHTPDALENVIQTIEEIRTPGQQLIVVCGCGGDRDRTKRPEMAAIAVKYATT
;
A
#
# COMPACT_ATOMS: atom_id res chain seq x y z
N ASN A 1 6.68 -1.25 1.17
CA ASN A 1 6.80 -2.45 0.32
C ASN A 1 8.00 -2.30 -0.60
N ILE A 2 8.75 -3.40 -0.77
CA ILE A 2 9.95 -3.42 -1.61
C ILE A 2 9.67 -4.37 -2.76
N THR A 3 9.21 -3.80 -3.87
CA THR A 3 8.87 -4.49 -5.10
C THR A 3 9.78 -4.03 -6.25
N HIS A 4 9.70 -4.72 -7.38
CA HIS A 4 10.50 -4.42 -8.57
C HIS A 4 10.13 -3.03 -9.10
N ASP A 5 10.98 -2.03 -8.84
CA ASP A 5 10.85 -0.67 -9.37
C ASP A 5 12.22 -0.01 -9.51
N HIS A 6 12.35 1.01 -10.38
CA HIS A 6 13.57 1.77 -10.61
C HIS A 6 14.82 0.95 -11.00
N LEU A 7 14.63 -0.21 -11.64
CA LEU A 7 15.76 -1.03 -12.12
C LEU A 7 16.49 -0.42 -13.31
N ASP A 8 15.88 0.51 -14.01
CA ASP A 8 16.51 1.38 -15.00
C ASP A 8 17.66 2.21 -14.39
N TYR A 9 17.51 2.63 -13.12
CA TYR A 9 18.53 3.37 -12.38
C TYR A 9 19.48 2.43 -11.60
N HIS A 10 18.95 1.47 -10.87
CA HIS A 10 19.71 0.62 -9.93
C HIS A 10 20.31 -0.64 -10.57
N LYS A 11 20.12 -0.88 -11.88
CA LYS A 11 20.60 -2.06 -12.65
C LYS A 11 20.20 -3.42 -12.05
N THR A 12 20.24 -3.59 -10.71
CA THR A 12 19.87 -4.83 -10.02
C THR A 12 18.96 -4.57 -8.82
N PHE A 13 18.14 -5.56 -8.49
CA PHE A 13 17.28 -5.50 -7.30
C PHE A 13 18.09 -5.41 -5.99
N ALA A 14 19.26 -6.03 -5.96
CA ALA A 14 20.17 -5.96 -4.82
C ALA A 14 20.69 -4.53 -4.57
N GLU A 15 21.05 -3.80 -5.62
CA GLU A 15 21.44 -2.38 -5.52
C GLU A 15 20.28 -1.50 -5.04
N TYR A 16 19.08 -1.74 -5.54
CA TYR A 16 17.88 -1.04 -5.08
C TYR A 16 17.62 -1.27 -3.58
N ILE A 17 17.70 -2.51 -3.10
CA ILE A 17 17.59 -2.84 -1.68
C ILE A 17 18.69 -2.13 -0.88
N ARG A 18 19.95 -2.18 -1.35
CA ARG A 18 21.10 -1.54 -0.71
C ARG A 18 20.87 -0.02 -0.56
N ALA A 19 20.43 0.65 -1.62
CA ALA A 19 20.16 2.08 -1.61
C ALA A 19 19.08 2.46 -0.58
N LYS A 20 17.98 1.72 -0.50
CA LYS A 20 16.93 1.94 0.51
C LYS A 20 17.43 1.65 1.93
N LYS A 21 18.26 0.62 2.10
CA LYS A 21 18.81 0.21 3.39
C LYS A 21 19.74 1.26 4.00
N LEU A 22 20.45 2.04 3.20
CA LEU A 22 21.33 3.13 3.67
C LEU A 22 20.60 4.12 4.59
N PHE A 23 19.32 4.40 4.34
CA PHE A 23 18.52 5.24 5.22
C PHE A 23 18.43 4.66 6.66
N PHE A 24 18.13 3.37 6.76
CA PHE A 24 17.97 2.71 8.06
C PHE A 24 19.32 2.49 8.77
N ASP A 25 20.36 2.18 8.00
CA ASP A 25 21.71 1.98 8.54
C ASP A 25 22.30 3.29 9.08
N GLY A 26 21.89 4.44 8.53
CA GLY A 26 22.30 5.78 8.99
C GLY A 26 21.52 6.33 10.19
N LEU A 27 20.49 5.62 10.69
CA LEU A 27 19.71 6.11 11.83
C LEU A 27 20.51 6.06 13.13
N PRO A 28 20.52 7.14 13.94
CA PRO A 28 21.22 7.15 15.24
C PRO A 28 20.48 6.33 16.29
N LYS A 29 21.15 5.97 17.38
CA LYS A 29 20.59 5.19 18.51
C LYS A 29 19.34 5.82 19.15
N GLY A 30 19.19 7.15 19.09
CA GLY A 30 18.03 7.86 19.62
C GLY A 30 16.83 7.91 18.67
N ALA A 31 16.96 7.38 17.44
CA ALA A 31 15.87 7.28 16.48
C ALA A 31 15.07 5.97 16.64
N PHE A 32 13.97 5.87 15.90
CA PHE A 32 13.27 4.59 15.71
C PHE A 32 13.23 4.22 14.22
N ALA A 33 13.13 2.93 13.96
CA ALA A 33 12.95 2.36 12.63
C ALA A 33 11.66 1.53 12.61
N LEU A 34 10.68 1.92 11.82
CA LEU A 34 9.42 1.20 11.68
C LEU A 34 9.42 0.41 10.36
N THR A 35 9.22 -0.91 10.44
CA THR A 35 9.28 -1.80 9.29
C THR A 35 8.02 -2.64 9.12
N ASN A 36 7.69 -3.01 7.86
CA ASN A 36 6.61 -3.94 7.56
C ASN A 36 7.08 -5.39 7.77
N ALA A 37 6.51 -6.09 8.76
CA ALA A 37 6.85 -7.48 9.05
C ALA A 37 6.32 -8.46 8.00
N ASP A 38 5.31 -8.07 7.22
CA ASP A 38 4.74 -8.89 6.16
C ASP A 38 5.53 -8.80 4.84
N ASP A 39 6.43 -7.81 4.72
CA ASP A 39 7.36 -7.70 3.60
C ASP A 39 8.62 -8.53 3.90
N ARG A 40 8.92 -9.49 3.03
CA ARG A 40 10.11 -10.35 3.18
C ARG A 40 11.42 -9.57 3.30
N ASN A 41 11.50 -8.37 2.70
CA ASN A 41 12.66 -7.50 2.74
C ASN A 41 12.62 -6.53 3.94
N GLY A 42 11.52 -6.46 4.69
CA GLY A 42 11.36 -5.55 5.81
C GLY A 42 12.43 -5.75 6.88
N ARG A 43 12.74 -7.01 7.23
CA ARG A 43 13.81 -7.33 8.19
C ARG A 43 15.20 -6.97 7.67
N VAL A 44 15.43 -7.12 6.37
CA VAL A 44 16.71 -6.77 5.73
C VAL A 44 16.97 -5.29 5.84
N MET A 45 15.92 -4.44 5.70
CA MET A 45 16.06 -2.98 5.80
C MET A 45 16.64 -2.53 7.14
N VAL A 46 16.21 -3.15 8.24
CA VAL A 46 16.57 -2.74 9.61
C VAL A 46 17.67 -3.58 10.26
N GLN A 47 18.29 -4.49 9.51
CA GLN A 47 19.24 -5.48 10.02
C GLN A 47 20.46 -4.86 10.74
N ASN A 48 20.96 -3.74 10.25
CA ASN A 48 22.18 -3.10 10.74
C ASN A 48 21.92 -1.73 11.39
N THR A 49 20.65 -1.34 11.56
CA THR A 49 20.32 -0.05 12.16
C THR A 49 20.72 0.00 13.64
N ALA A 50 21.20 1.14 14.09
CA ALA A 50 21.43 1.40 15.51
C ALA A 50 20.17 1.90 16.24
N ALA A 51 19.10 2.22 15.49
CA ALA A 51 17.84 2.72 16.02
C ALA A 51 17.01 1.61 16.69
N ALA A 52 16.09 1.99 17.56
CA ALA A 52 15.08 1.07 18.11
C ALA A 52 14.15 0.60 16.97
N VAL A 53 14.01 -0.72 16.79
CA VAL A 53 13.21 -1.30 15.72
C VAL A 53 11.82 -1.63 16.25
N SER A 54 10.80 -1.17 15.53
CA SER A 54 9.40 -1.58 15.68
C SER A 54 8.85 -2.09 14.34
N ALA A 55 7.88 -2.99 14.43
CA ALA A 55 7.28 -3.61 13.26
C ALA A 55 5.76 -3.38 13.21
N TYR A 56 5.21 -3.34 12.02
CA TYR A 56 3.77 -3.36 11.78
C TYR A 56 3.37 -4.49 10.84
N SER A 57 2.15 -5.00 11.01
CA SER A 57 1.66 -6.15 10.23
C SER A 57 0.14 -6.21 10.15
N LEU A 58 -0.37 -6.73 9.03
CA LEU A 58 -1.76 -7.16 8.87
C LEU A 58 -1.95 -8.66 9.07
N ARG A 59 -0.86 -9.44 9.10
CA ARG A 59 -0.90 -10.92 9.07
C ARG A 59 -0.22 -11.57 10.27
N ALA A 60 0.88 -11.00 10.74
CA ALA A 60 1.73 -11.58 11.78
C ALA A 60 1.62 -10.82 13.11
N MET A 61 2.23 -11.38 14.15
CA MET A 61 2.45 -10.66 15.41
C MET A 61 3.48 -9.56 15.19
N ALA A 62 3.14 -8.34 15.61
CA ALA A 62 3.95 -7.14 15.47
C ALA A 62 3.58 -6.13 16.57
N ASP A 63 4.41 -5.08 16.72
CA ASP A 63 4.18 -4.01 17.70
C ASP A 63 2.91 -3.22 17.37
N PHE A 64 2.62 -3.05 16.09
CA PHE A 64 1.39 -2.43 15.59
C PHE A 64 0.66 -3.39 14.66
N ARG A 65 -0.63 -3.61 14.91
CA ARG A 65 -1.43 -4.57 14.15
C ARG A 65 -2.70 -3.95 13.61
N CYS A 66 -3.05 -4.36 12.40
CA CYS A 66 -4.32 -4.00 11.79
C CYS A 66 -4.99 -5.24 11.19
N LYS A 67 -6.29 -5.34 11.36
CA LYS A 67 -7.15 -6.29 10.66
C LYS A 67 -8.16 -5.52 9.83
N ILE A 68 -8.32 -5.86 8.56
CA ILE A 68 -9.46 -5.44 7.76
C ILE A 68 -10.63 -6.31 8.19
N VAL A 69 -11.65 -5.70 8.80
CA VAL A 69 -12.86 -6.39 9.28
C VAL A 69 -13.84 -6.50 8.13
N GLU A 70 -14.06 -5.39 7.41
CA GLU A 70 -14.95 -5.29 6.26
C GLU A 70 -14.35 -4.34 5.23
N MET A 71 -14.66 -4.58 3.95
CA MET A 71 -14.27 -3.70 2.85
C MET A 71 -15.41 -3.62 1.84
N HIS A 72 -15.88 -2.41 1.58
CA HIS A 72 -16.96 -2.09 0.66
C HIS A 72 -16.54 -0.95 -0.26
N LEU A 73 -17.34 -0.69 -1.29
CA LEU A 73 -17.03 0.38 -2.25
C LEU A 73 -16.85 1.77 -1.59
N ASP A 74 -17.45 1.99 -0.43
CA ASP A 74 -17.43 3.29 0.25
C ASP A 74 -16.27 3.44 1.26
N GLY A 75 -15.61 2.34 1.64
CA GLY A 75 -14.53 2.37 2.61
C GLY A 75 -14.21 1.02 3.23
N MET A 76 -13.41 1.04 4.29
CA MET A 76 -13.04 -0.15 5.06
C MET A 76 -13.31 0.05 6.55
N LEU A 77 -13.78 -0.99 7.22
CA LEU A 77 -13.73 -1.10 8.66
C LEU A 77 -12.42 -1.78 9.05
N LEU A 78 -11.56 -1.03 9.71
CA LEU A 78 -10.27 -1.50 10.22
C LEU A 78 -10.34 -1.71 11.72
N ARG A 79 -9.60 -2.70 12.24
CA ARG A 79 -9.32 -2.84 13.65
C ARG A 79 -7.82 -2.67 13.87
N ILE A 80 -7.41 -1.53 14.45
CA ILE A 80 -6.01 -1.18 14.74
C ILE A 80 -5.80 -1.26 16.25
N ASP A 81 -4.87 -2.08 16.69
CA ASP A 81 -4.55 -2.33 18.11
C ASP A 81 -5.82 -2.55 18.98
N GLY A 82 -6.81 -3.27 18.44
CA GLY A 82 -8.06 -3.60 19.11
C GLY A 82 -9.18 -2.57 18.99
N GLN A 83 -8.92 -1.38 18.45
CA GLN A 83 -9.91 -0.34 18.22
C GLN A 83 -10.43 -0.36 16.79
N GLU A 84 -11.73 -0.30 16.62
CA GLU A 84 -12.37 -0.24 15.30
C GLU A 84 -12.51 1.20 14.82
N LEU A 85 -12.23 1.43 13.54
CA LEU A 85 -12.43 2.70 12.86
C LEU A 85 -12.86 2.47 11.42
N TRP A 86 -13.80 3.29 10.96
CA TRP A 86 -14.14 3.38 9.54
C TRP A 86 -13.23 4.37 8.83
N VAL A 87 -12.73 3.99 7.64
CA VAL A 87 -11.88 4.84 6.80
C VAL A 87 -12.43 4.88 5.37
N GLY A 88 -12.45 6.06 4.75
CA GLY A 88 -12.90 6.24 3.36
C GLY A 88 -11.89 5.76 2.30
N LEU A 89 -10.76 5.21 2.73
CA LEU A 89 -9.72 4.66 1.86
C LEU A 89 -9.97 3.17 1.60
N LEU A 90 -9.60 2.68 0.42
CA LEU A 90 -9.83 1.31 -0.02
C LEU A 90 -8.53 0.57 -0.30
N GLY A 91 -8.61 -0.73 -0.16
CA GLY A 91 -7.55 -1.67 -0.53
C GLY A 91 -6.57 -1.99 0.61
N ARG A 92 -6.10 -3.21 0.58
CA ARG A 92 -5.16 -3.74 1.56
C ARG A 92 -3.88 -2.89 1.67
N PHE A 93 -3.42 -2.33 0.54
CA PHE A 93 -2.26 -1.43 0.53
C PHE A 93 -2.50 -0.15 1.35
N ASN A 94 -3.73 0.40 1.34
CA ASN A 94 -4.06 1.54 2.19
C ASN A 94 -4.17 1.17 3.66
N ALA A 95 -4.62 -0.04 4.00
CA ALA A 95 -4.56 -0.53 5.38
C ALA A 95 -3.10 -0.59 5.89
N TYR A 96 -2.14 -1.05 5.07
CA TYR A 96 -0.71 -0.97 5.40
C TYR A 96 -0.21 0.47 5.55
N ASN A 97 -0.60 1.37 4.66
CA ASN A 97 -0.21 2.78 4.72
C ASN A 97 -0.72 3.45 5.99
N LEU A 98 -2.01 3.26 6.32
CA LEU A 98 -2.63 3.79 7.53
C LEU A 98 -1.97 3.24 8.79
N LEU A 99 -1.68 1.94 8.83
CA LEU A 99 -1.01 1.31 9.96
C LEU A 99 0.43 1.82 10.12
N ALA A 100 1.15 2.05 9.03
CA ALA A 100 2.49 2.65 9.07
C ALA A 100 2.45 4.08 9.61
N VAL A 101 1.49 4.89 9.18
CA VAL A 101 1.28 6.26 9.71
C VAL A 101 0.92 6.22 11.19
N TYR A 102 0.00 5.34 11.60
CA TYR A 102 -0.37 5.15 12.99
C TYR A 102 0.84 4.76 13.85
N GLY A 103 1.60 3.76 13.42
CA GLY A 103 2.80 3.29 14.13
C GLY A 103 3.86 4.39 14.27
N ALA A 104 4.13 5.13 13.19
CA ALA A 104 5.07 6.26 13.22
C ALA A 104 4.61 7.36 14.17
N ALA A 105 3.33 7.74 14.13
CA ALA A 105 2.75 8.75 15.01
C ALA A 105 2.81 8.32 16.49
N ALA A 106 2.51 7.05 16.78
CA ALA A 106 2.60 6.49 18.13
C ALA A 106 4.05 6.48 18.66
N LEU A 107 5.03 6.14 17.80
CA LEU A 107 6.46 6.17 18.14
C LEU A 107 6.98 7.61 18.36
N LEU A 108 6.36 8.59 17.73
CA LEU A 108 6.60 10.02 17.98
C LEU A 108 5.90 10.54 19.25
N GLY A 109 5.19 9.69 19.99
CA GLY A 109 4.54 10.05 21.26
C GLY A 109 3.17 10.73 21.11
N LEU A 110 2.56 10.71 19.91
CA LEU A 110 1.22 11.27 19.72
C LEU A 110 0.16 10.38 20.40
N ASN A 111 -0.92 11.01 20.86
CA ASN A 111 -2.05 10.29 21.46
C ASN A 111 -2.69 9.34 20.44
N ARG A 112 -2.71 8.04 20.74
CA ARG A 112 -3.17 6.98 19.81
C ARG A 112 -4.63 7.15 19.39
N GLY A 113 -5.52 7.53 20.32
CA GLY A 113 -6.93 7.74 20.01
C GLY A 113 -7.14 8.94 19.08
N GLU A 114 -6.39 10.01 19.29
CA GLU A 114 -6.43 11.17 18.39
C GLU A 114 -5.90 10.85 17.00
N VAL A 115 -4.82 10.05 16.90
CA VAL A 115 -4.30 9.58 15.61
C VAL A 115 -5.36 8.76 14.88
N LEU A 116 -6.04 7.82 15.54
CA LEU A 116 -7.12 7.04 14.92
C LEU A 116 -8.28 7.93 14.45
N ARG A 117 -8.67 8.92 15.25
CA ARG A 117 -9.70 9.89 14.86
C ARG A 117 -9.30 10.66 13.60
N VAL A 118 -8.06 11.11 13.50
CA VAL A 118 -7.56 11.81 12.30
C VAL A 118 -7.52 10.85 11.09
N LEU A 119 -7.06 9.62 11.26
CA LEU A 119 -7.01 8.62 10.19
C LEU A 119 -8.40 8.30 9.63
N SER A 120 -9.46 8.29 10.47
CA SER A 120 -10.83 8.07 10.01
C SER A 120 -11.39 9.19 9.11
N MET A 121 -10.79 10.37 9.17
CA MET A 121 -11.19 11.54 8.39
C MET A 121 -10.44 11.68 7.06
N LEU A 122 -9.47 10.80 6.79
CA LEU A 122 -8.68 10.87 5.56
C LEU A 122 -9.50 10.42 4.34
N HIS A 123 -9.32 11.14 3.26
CA HIS A 123 -9.89 10.84 1.95
C HIS A 123 -8.81 10.43 0.96
N ALA A 124 -9.22 9.76 -0.12
CA ALA A 124 -8.31 9.42 -1.20
C ALA A 124 -7.72 10.69 -1.82
N VAL A 125 -6.41 10.64 -2.07
CA VAL A 125 -5.73 11.69 -2.84
C VAL A 125 -6.09 11.51 -4.32
N SER A 126 -6.23 12.60 -5.07
CA SER A 126 -6.53 12.53 -6.50
C SER A 126 -5.52 11.64 -7.24
N GLY A 127 -6.03 10.74 -8.07
CA GLY A 127 -5.24 9.74 -8.78
C GLY A 127 -4.68 8.60 -7.90
N ARG A 128 -5.19 8.41 -6.69
CA ARG A 128 -4.80 7.30 -5.79
C ARG A 128 -6.04 6.55 -5.32
N PHE A 129 -6.44 5.53 -6.07
CA PHE A 129 -7.70 4.81 -5.92
C PHE A 129 -8.90 5.77 -5.80
N GLU A 130 -8.87 6.83 -6.59
CA GLU A 130 -9.90 7.86 -6.62
C GLU A 130 -11.15 7.32 -7.29
N LYS A 131 -12.27 7.37 -6.58
CA LYS A 131 -13.57 6.89 -7.08
C LYS A 131 -14.36 8.03 -7.67
N ILE A 132 -14.82 7.84 -8.89
CA ILE A 132 -15.72 8.75 -9.59
C ILE A 132 -16.97 7.97 -9.97
N ARG A 133 -18.12 8.35 -9.42
CA ARG A 133 -19.39 7.69 -9.68
C ARG A 133 -20.20 8.48 -10.70
N ALA A 134 -20.52 7.87 -11.81
CA ALA A 134 -21.35 8.47 -12.84
C ALA A 134 -22.84 8.27 -12.54
N ALA A 135 -23.71 9.14 -13.07
CA ALA A 135 -25.15 9.10 -12.86
C ALA A 135 -25.81 7.79 -13.35
N ASN A 136 -25.21 7.12 -14.33
CA ASN A 136 -25.69 5.83 -14.86
C ASN A 136 -25.29 4.61 -13.99
N GLY A 137 -24.67 4.84 -12.80
CA GLY A 137 -24.23 3.78 -11.92
C GLY A 137 -22.82 3.23 -12.19
N THR A 138 -22.16 3.65 -13.27
CA THR A 138 -20.75 3.29 -13.54
C THR A 138 -19.84 3.91 -12.50
N THR A 139 -18.88 3.15 -12.00
CA THR A 139 -17.83 3.65 -11.12
C THR A 139 -16.50 3.59 -11.86
N ALA A 140 -15.85 4.74 -12.05
CA ALA A 140 -14.48 4.83 -12.51
C ALA A 140 -13.53 4.90 -11.29
N ILE A 141 -12.42 4.18 -11.38
CA ILE A 141 -11.34 4.23 -10.38
C ILE A 141 -10.10 4.73 -11.09
N VAL A 142 -9.54 5.84 -10.59
CA VAL A 142 -8.33 6.44 -11.13
C VAL A 142 -7.18 6.17 -10.16
N ASP A 143 -6.12 5.53 -10.65
CA ASP A 143 -4.94 5.21 -9.84
C ASP A 143 -3.64 5.46 -10.62
N TYR A 144 -2.59 5.81 -9.90
CA TYR A 144 -1.26 6.03 -10.44
C TYR A 144 -0.43 4.73 -10.55
N ALA A 145 -1.05 3.58 -10.50
CA ALA A 145 -0.38 2.29 -10.64
C ALA A 145 0.42 2.23 -11.95
N HIS A 146 1.75 2.15 -11.85
CA HIS A 146 2.67 2.16 -12.99
C HIS A 146 3.70 1.03 -12.93
N THR A 147 3.47 0.05 -12.05
CA THR A 147 4.23 -1.20 -11.94
C THR A 147 3.28 -2.38 -11.99
N PRO A 148 3.73 -3.58 -12.41
CA PRO A 148 2.90 -4.79 -12.41
C PRO A 148 2.24 -5.07 -11.07
N ASP A 149 3.01 -5.05 -9.98
CA ASP A 149 2.53 -5.27 -8.62
C ASP A 149 1.47 -4.22 -8.20
N ALA A 150 1.70 -2.94 -8.49
CA ALA A 150 0.74 -1.90 -8.16
C ALA A 150 -0.58 -2.06 -8.95
N LEU A 151 -0.50 -2.37 -10.24
CA LEU A 151 -1.68 -2.62 -11.08
C LEU A 151 -2.47 -3.84 -10.56
N GLU A 152 -1.78 -4.94 -10.26
CA GLU A 152 -2.42 -6.14 -9.74
C GLU A 152 -3.10 -5.88 -8.40
N ASN A 153 -2.47 -5.15 -7.47
CA ASN A 153 -3.06 -4.77 -6.18
C ASN A 153 -4.33 -3.92 -6.33
N VAL A 154 -4.34 -2.97 -7.27
CA VAL A 154 -5.53 -2.15 -7.57
C VAL A 154 -6.66 -3.02 -8.10
N ILE A 155 -6.37 -3.87 -9.09
CA ILE A 155 -7.37 -4.74 -9.71
C ILE A 155 -7.92 -5.75 -8.70
N GLN A 156 -7.06 -6.39 -7.91
CA GLN A 156 -7.49 -7.32 -6.85
C GLN A 156 -8.39 -6.64 -5.82
N THR A 157 -8.10 -5.40 -5.44
CA THR A 157 -8.97 -4.63 -4.55
C THR A 157 -10.36 -4.43 -5.17
N ILE A 158 -10.42 -4.14 -6.47
CA ILE A 158 -11.71 -4.02 -7.19
C ILE A 158 -12.45 -5.36 -7.22
N GLU A 159 -11.74 -6.46 -7.49
CA GLU A 159 -12.31 -7.82 -7.47
C GLU A 159 -12.91 -8.19 -6.10
N GLU A 160 -12.25 -7.78 -5.01
CA GLU A 160 -12.73 -8.05 -3.64
C GLU A 160 -14.02 -7.30 -3.28
N ILE A 161 -14.31 -6.16 -3.94
CA ILE A 161 -15.45 -5.29 -3.61
C ILE A 161 -16.56 -5.26 -4.67
N ARG A 162 -16.29 -5.71 -5.90
CA ARG A 162 -17.31 -5.76 -6.96
C ARG A 162 -18.32 -6.87 -6.70
N THR A 163 -19.56 -6.61 -7.08
CA THR A 163 -20.63 -7.62 -7.01
C THR A 163 -20.63 -8.52 -8.24
N PRO A 164 -21.10 -9.79 -8.11
CA PRO A 164 -21.24 -10.68 -9.27
C PRO A 164 -22.04 -10.04 -10.39
N GLY A 165 -21.59 -10.21 -11.63
CA GLY A 165 -22.23 -9.64 -12.83
C GLY A 165 -21.76 -8.23 -13.21
N GLN A 166 -21.00 -7.54 -12.39
CA GLN A 166 -20.37 -6.28 -12.80
C GLN A 166 -19.21 -6.55 -13.75
N GLN A 167 -19.13 -5.76 -14.82
CA GLN A 167 -18.01 -5.79 -15.76
C GLN A 167 -16.84 -4.97 -15.21
N LEU A 168 -15.62 -5.44 -15.43
CA LEU A 168 -14.38 -4.74 -15.14
C LEU A 168 -13.70 -4.37 -16.47
N ILE A 169 -13.62 -3.08 -16.73
CA ILE A 169 -12.88 -2.53 -17.87
C ILE A 169 -11.58 -1.94 -17.34
N VAL A 170 -10.45 -2.41 -17.85
CA VAL A 170 -9.13 -1.92 -17.45
C VAL A 170 -8.54 -1.07 -18.56
N VAL A 171 -8.26 0.20 -18.26
CA VAL A 171 -7.55 1.11 -19.16
C VAL A 171 -6.18 1.38 -18.53
N CYS A 172 -5.12 0.87 -19.12
CA CYS A 172 -3.76 1.07 -18.63
C CYS A 172 -2.82 1.54 -19.74
N GLY A 173 -1.84 2.34 -19.36
CA GLY A 173 -0.80 2.81 -20.25
C GLY A 173 0.57 2.75 -19.56
N CYS A 174 1.63 2.66 -20.36
CA CYS A 174 2.99 2.65 -19.86
C CYS A 174 3.74 3.86 -20.40
N GLY A 175 4.37 4.64 -19.51
CA GLY A 175 5.17 5.80 -19.86
C GLY A 175 6.34 5.46 -20.79
N GLY A 176 6.67 6.40 -21.72
CA GLY A 176 7.49 6.17 -22.91
C GLY A 176 8.88 5.56 -22.67
N ASP A 177 9.81 6.28 -22.05
CA ASP A 177 11.24 5.92 -22.03
C ASP A 177 11.72 5.23 -20.75
N ARG A 178 10.78 4.74 -19.93
CA ARG A 178 11.09 3.98 -18.73
C ARG A 178 11.18 2.47 -19.02
N ASP A 179 11.45 1.69 -18.00
CA ASP A 179 11.56 0.23 -18.04
C ASP A 179 10.50 -0.44 -18.94
N ARG A 180 10.91 -0.87 -20.13
CA ARG A 180 10.04 -1.49 -21.12
C ARG A 180 9.62 -2.91 -20.75
N THR A 181 10.36 -3.57 -19.84
CA THR A 181 10.07 -4.95 -19.41
C THR A 181 8.77 -5.06 -18.65
N LYS A 182 8.31 -3.99 -18.01
CA LYS A 182 7.02 -3.93 -17.28
C LYS A 182 5.79 -4.00 -18.21
N ARG A 183 5.93 -3.60 -19.48
CA ARG A 183 4.78 -3.48 -20.39
C ARG A 183 4.05 -4.79 -20.65
N PRO A 184 4.74 -5.88 -21.04
CA PRO A 184 4.07 -7.16 -21.26
C PRO A 184 3.48 -7.74 -19.95
N GLU A 185 4.13 -7.52 -18.80
CA GLU A 185 3.63 -7.98 -17.51
C GLU A 185 2.34 -7.24 -17.12
N MET A 186 2.31 -5.91 -17.26
CA MET A 186 1.12 -5.10 -16.99
C MET A 186 -0.03 -5.46 -17.94
N ALA A 187 0.27 -5.69 -19.22
CA ALA A 187 -0.73 -6.12 -20.19
C ALA A 187 -1.31 -7.51 -19.81
N ALA A 188 -0.46 -8.46 -19.41
CA ALA A 188 -0.90 -9.78 -18.99
C ALA A 188 -1.80 -9.71 -17.74
N ILE A 189 -1.48 -8.85 -16.76
CA ILE A 189 -2.31 -8.62 -15.58
C ILE A 189 -3.66 -8.02 -15.99
N ALA A 190 -3.66 -6.98 -16.83
CA ALA A 190 -4.91 -6.36 -17.29
C ALA A 190 -5.82 -7.38 -17.99
N VAL A 191 -5.29 -8.17 -18.93
CA VAL A 191 -6.04 -9.19 -19.66
C VAL A 191 -6.56 -10.31 -18.74
N LYS A 192 -5.78 -10.71 -17.72
CA LYS A 192 -6.17 -11.76 -16.76
C LYS A 192 -7.46 -11.42 -16.00
N TYR A 193 -7.66 -10.15 -15.66
CA TYR A 193 -8.75 -9.71 -14.78
C TYR A 193 -9.85 -8.95 -15.50
N ALA A 194 -9.57 -8.29 -16.62
CA ALA A 194 -10.58 -7.56 -17.37
C ALA A 194 -11.68 -8.50 -17.89
N THR A 195 -12.91 -8.01 -17.86
CA THR A 195 -14.04 -8.75 -18.42
C THR A 195 -14.10 -8.56 -19.93
N THR A 196 -13.52 -7.47 -20.42
CA THR A 196 -13.48 -7.11 -21.86
C THR A 196 -12.23 -6.31 -22.13
#